data_4612c3543109492598e5d160857f487c
#
_entry.id   4612c3543109492598e5d160857f487c
#
_cell.length_a   1.000
_cell.length_b   1.000
_cell.length_c   1.000
_cell.angle_alpha   90.00
_cell.angle_beta   90.00
_cell.angle_gamma   90.00
#
_symmetry.space_group_name_H-M   'P 1'
#
loop_
_entity.id
_entity.type
_entity.pdbx_description
1 polymer ?
#
loop_
_entity_poly.entity_id
_entity_poly.type
_entity_poly.pdbx_seq_one_letter_code
_entity_poly.pdbx_strand_id
1 'polypeptide(L)'
;MRMRITSRLLAWAITQLLLMAGPSLANTVDIVHDGYGAYDSVTVWGGGPMGDPVAAGAYTLNKTGDSGSGSTWRNGTVPGFCIELNEEAPTETLRYAVGMPDDMVTSYLGGTLGTTKSNYLRELWARYYDPVWARGGSDFQTNSNAAAFAAAIWEIVYEGVPSSSVRWDVTTDGTAGAAGFLAQNVDSATANRWLQSLDGYGPKADLRVFMNAGAQNFLVAVPEPATLVMLGFGGLALIRRRRSNN
;
A
#
# COMPACT_ATOMS: atom_id res chain seq x y z
N MET A 1 -16.73 65.00 14.82
CA MET A 1 -16.78 64.44 13.48
C MET A 1 -16.53 62.92 13.58
N ARG A 2 -17.59 62.11 13.65
CA ARG A 2 -17.51 60.63 13.78
C ARG A 2 -17.62 60.00 12.38
N MET A 3 -16.51 59.42 11.94
CA MET A 3 -16.41 58.73 10.65
C MET A 3 -17.16 57.38 10.74
N ARG A 4 -18.29 57.26 10.06
CA ARG A 4 -19.00 55.99 9.87
C ARG A 4 -18.25 55.20 8.79
N ILE A 5 -17.40 54.27 9.18
CA ILE A 5 -16.82 53.30 8.26
C ILE A 5 -17.95 52.33 7.92
N THR A 6 -18.37 52.36 6.65
CA THR A 6 -19.53 51.66 6.13
C THR A 6 -19.26 50.17 6.07
N SER A 7 -20.17 49.40 6.70
CA SER A 7 -20.21 47.91 6.77
C SER A 7 -20.18 47.22 5.39
N ARG A 8 -20.20 47.95 4.29
CA ARG A 8 -20.17 47.42 2.92
C ARG A 8 -18.80 46.96 2.45
N LEU A 9 -17.69 47.49 2.97
CA LEU A 9 -16.36 47.05 2.59
C LEU A 9 -15.95 45.72 3.25
N LEU A 10 -16.49 45.40 4.43
CA LEU A 10 -16.23 44.14 5.12
C LEU A 10 -16.91 42.96 4.44
N ALA A 11 -18.14 43.15 3.91
CA ALA A 11 -18.87 42.13 3.19
C ALA A 11 -18.19 41.72 1.86
N TRP A 12 -17.56 42.67 1.17
CA TRP A 12 -16.85 42.39 -0.08
C TRP A 12 -15.54 41.63 0.14
N ALA A 13 -14.83 41.84 1.24
CA ALA A 13 -13.59 41.11 1.57
C ALA A 13 -13.86 39.67 1.94
N ILE A 14 -14.97 39.37 2.62
CA ILE A 14 -15.38 38.02 3.01
C ILE A 14 -15.85 37.23 1.77
N THR A 15 -16.57 37.84 0.83
CA THR A 15 -17.02 37.19 -0.40
C THR A 15 -15.86 36.83 -1.34
N GLN A 16 -14.80 37.64 -1.37
CA GLN A 16 -13.60 37.34 -2.17
C GLN A 16 -12.76 36.21 -1.56
N LEU A 17 -12.77 36.02 -0.24
CA LEU A 17 -12.00 34.97 0.43
C LEU A 17 -12.66 33.58 0.25
N LEU A 18 -13.98 33.50 0.08
CA LEU A 18 -14.69 32.24 -0.19
C LEU A 18 -14.57 31.75 -1.65
N LEU A 19 -14.21 32.60 -2.59
CA LEU A 19 -14.05 32.24 -4.00
C LEU A 19 -12.65 31.67 -4.34
N MET A 20 -11.71 31.65 -3.38
CA MET A 20 -10.37 31.10 -3.55
C MET A 20 -10.24 29.64 -3.11
N ALA A 21 -11.28 29.03 -2.54
CA ALA A 21 -11.33 27.59 -2.35
C ALA A 21 -11.67 26.94 -3.70
N GLY A 22 -10.67 26.81 -4.58
CA GLY A 22 -10.79 25.95 -5.74
C GLY A 22 -11.25 24.55 -5.29
N PRO A 23 -11.97 23.80 -6.13
CA PRO A 23 -12.35 22.43 -5.80
C PRO A 23 -11.08 21.66 -5.43
N SER A 24 -11.01 21.16 -4.21
CA SER A 24 -9.96 20.22 -3.81
C SER A 24 -10.09 19.03 -4.75
N LEU A 25 -9.16 18.88 -5.68
CA LEU A 25 -9.13 17.71 -6.54
C LEU A 25 -8.95 16.50 -5.62
N ALA A 26 -9.94 15.61 -5.62
CA ALA A 26 -9.83 14.37 -4.89
C ALA A 26 -8.60 13.61 -5.41
N ASN A 27 -7.81 13.05 -4.51
CA ASN A 27 -6.68 12.19 -4.87
C ASN A 27 -7.21 10.85 -5.35
N THR A 28 -7.25 10.61 -6.64
CA THR A 28 -7.82 9.38 -7.20
C THR A 28 -6.96 8.76 -8.29
N VAL A 29 -7.18 7.46 -8.51
CA VAL A 29 -6.72 6.70 -9.68
C VAL A 29 -7.87 5.90 -10.24
N ASP A 30 -7.91 5.73 -11.56
CA ASP A 30 -8.83 4.81 -12.24
C ASP A 30 -8.01 3.56 -12.61
N ILE A 31 -8.37 2.41 -12.04
CA ILE A 31 -7.66 1.14 -12.21
C ILE A 31 -8.60 -0.02 -12.51
N VAL A 32 -8.04 -1.03 -13.17
CA VAL A 32 -8.63 -2.36 -13.33
C VAL A 32 -7.58 -3.42 -12.99
N HIS A 33 -8.00 -4.55 -12.46
CA HIS A 33 -7.11 -5.70 -12.26
C HIS A 33 -6.83 -6.35 -13.62
N ASP A 34 -5.54 -6.41 -13.99
CA ASP A 34 -5.06 -6.92 -15.30
C ASP A 34 -4.33 -8.27 -15.15
N GLY A 35 -4.44 -8.90 -14.00
CA GLY A 35 -3.82 -10.19 -13.69
C GLY A 35 -2.87 -10.15 -12.50
N TYR A 36 -2.07 -11.19 -12.39
CA TYR A 36 -1.13 -11.37 -11.28
C TYR A 36 0.31 -11.28 -11.76
N GLY A 37 1.16 -10.75 -10.91
CA GLY A 37 2.59 -10.97 -10.95
C GLY A 37 2.94 -12.36 -10.38
N ALA A 38 3.97 -12.44 -9.57
CA ALA A 38 4.27 -13.65 -8.81
C ALA A 38 3.21 -13.87 -7.71
N TYR A 39 2.60 -15.06 -7.66
CA TYR A 39 1.59 -15.42 -6.66
C TYR A 39 1.51 -16.92 -6.48
N ASP A 40 0.87 -17.36 -5.40
CA ASP A 40 0.49 -18.76 -5.17
C ASP A 40 -0.92 -18.81 -4.58
N SER A 41 -1.54 -20.00 -4.59
CA SER A 41 -2.82 -20.24 -3.94
C SER A 41 -2.60 -20.60 -2.47
N VAL A 42 -3.09 -19.74 -1.57
CA VAL A 42 -2.95 -19.87 -0.12
C VAL A 42 -4.33 -20.03 0.49
N THR A 43 -4.48 -20.91 1.45
CA THR A 43 -5.74 -21.07 2.20
C THR A 43 -5.68 -20.17 3.43
N VAL A 44 -6.69 -19.29 3.61
CA VAL A 44 -6.69 -18.29 4.67
C VAL A 44 -7.94 -18.31 5.54
N TRP A 45 -7.77 -17.93 6.79
CA TRP A 45 -8.82 -17.64 7.76
C TRP A 45 -8.61 -16.25 8.33
N GLY A 46 -9.69 -15.57 8.70
CA GLY A 46 -9.66 -14.20 9.19
C GLY A 46 -9.94 -13.19 8.09
N GLY A 47 -10.32 -11.99 8.48
CA GLY A 47 -10.63 -10.90 7.54
C GLY A 47 -11.81 -11.15 6.59
N GLY A 48 -12.64 -12.17 6.85
CA GLY A 48 -13.76 -12.61 6.01
C GLY A 48 -13.68 -14.09 5.62
N PRO A 49 -12.61 -14.57 4.96
CA PRO A 49 -12.41 -15.96 4.62
C PRO A 49 -12.47 -16.93 5.80
N MET A 50 -12.95 -18.15 5.54
CA MET A 50 -13.12 -19.20 6.54
C MET A 50 -12.50 -20.54 6.07
N GLY A 51 -11.28 -20.50 5.58
CA GLY A 51 -10.59 -21.62 4.95
C GLY A 51 -10.72 -21.59 3.43
N ASP A 52 -10.81 -20.39 2.88
CA ASP A 52 -10.95 -20.19 1.44
C ASP A 52 -9.57 -20.07 0.76
N PRO A 53 -9.40 -20.65 -0.44
CA PRO A 53 -8.21 -20.44 -1.23
C PRO A 53 -8.25 -19.03 -1.85
N VAL A 54 -7.17 -18.29 -1.69
CA VAL A 54 -7.00 -16.95 -2.27
C VAL A 54 -5.70 -16.86 -3.07
N ALA A 55 -5.67 -15.99 -4.06
CA ALA A 55 -4.43 -15.63 -4.76
C ALA A 55 -3.59 -14.71 -3.88
N ALA A 56 -2.53 -15.27 -3.29
CA ALA A 56 -1.58 -14.55 -2.44
C ALA A 56 -0.36 -14.12 -3.27
N GLY A 57 -0.11 -12.82 -3.39
CA GLY A 57 1.03 -12.31 -4.14
C GLY A 57 0.83 -10.92 -4.73
N ALA A 58 1.62 -10.62 -5.76
CA ALA A 58 1.58 -9.35 -6.44
C ALA A 58 0.43 -9.29 -7.46
N TYR A 59 -0.35 -8.23 -7.42
CA TYR A 59 -1.36 -7.88 -8.41
C TYR A 59 -0.77 -6.93 -9.45
N THR A 60 -1.19 -7.07 -10.69
CA THR A 60 -0.94 -6.11 -11.75
C THR A 60 -2.20 -5.28 -11.97
N LEU A 61 -2.11 -3.99 -11.63
CA LEU A 61 -3.21 -3.04 -11.79
C LEU A 61 -2.93 -2.17 -13.02
N ASN A 62 -3.85 -2.12 -13.97
CA ASN A 62 -3.73 -1.22 -15.10
C ASN A 62 -4.39 0.12 -14.78
N LYS A 63 -3.56 1.15 -14.57
CA LYS A 63 -4.02 2.51 -14.32
C LYS A 63 -4.28 3.24 -15.63
N THR A 64 -5.46 3.83 -15.77
CA THR A 64 -5.90 4.53 -16.99
C THR A 64 -6.18 6.01 -16.78
N GLY A 65 -6.43 6.46 -15.54
CA GLY A 65 -6.74 7.83 -15.21
C GLY A 65 -6.35 8.19 -13.79
N ASP A 66 -6.34 9.50 -13.49
CA ASP A 66 -6.01 10.01 -12.15
C ASP A 66 -6.51 11.45 -11.91
N SER A 67 -6.43 11.84 -10.64
CA SER A 67 -6.46 13.23 -10.20
C SER A 67 -5.63 13.44 -8.93
N GLY A 68 -5.18 14.67 -8.70
CA GLY A 68 -4.40 15.02 -7.52
C GLY A 68 -3.13 14.17 -7.38
N SER A 69 -2.90 13.58 -6.21
CA SER A 69 -1.73 12.73 -5.95
C SER A 69 -1.73 11.41 -6.75
N GLY A 70 -2.84 11.03 -7.36
CA GLY A 70 -2.91 9.88 -8.27
C GLY A 70 -1.98 10.00 -9.47
N SER A 71 -1.62 11.21 -9.88
CA SER A 71 -0.66 11.49 -10.95
C SER A 71 0.78 11.04 -10.64
N THR A 72 1.07 10.67 -9.41
CA THR A 72 2.38 10.13 -9.00
C THR A 72 2.70 8.81 -9.73
N TRP A 73 1.69 8.00 -10.01
CA TRP A 73 1.85 6.80 -10.83
C TRP A 73 1.54 7.12 -12.29
N ARG A 74 2.41 6.69 -13.19
CA ARG A 74 2.14 6.78 -14.63
C ARG A 74 1.00 5.85 -15.03
N ASN A 75 0.29 6.17 -16.13
CA ASN A 75 -0.67 5.24 -16.72
C ASN A 75 0.06 3.96 -17.18
N GLY A 76 -0.62 2.83 -17.08
CA GLY A 76 -0.09 1.49 -17.31
C GLY A 76 -0.02 0.68 -16.03
N THR A 77 0.86 -0.31 -15.99
CA THR A 77 0.93 -1.27 -14.89
C THR A 77 1.48 -0.66 -13.61
N VAL A 78 0.71 -0.78 -12.54
CA VAL A 78 1.09 -0.47 -11.15
C VAL A 78 1.05 -1.76 -10.35
N PRO A 79 2.17 -2.22 -9.79
CA PRO A 79 2.16 -3.39 -8.91
C PRO A 79 1.58 -3.04 -7.56
N GLY A 80 0.78 -3.94 -7.00
CA GLY A 80 0.19 -3.80 -5.69
C GLY A 80 0.03 -5.13 -4.99
N PHE A 81 -0.27 -5.07 -3.69
CA PHE A 81 -0.68 -6.24 -2.91
C PHE A 81 -2.06 -5.99 -2.32
N CYS A 82 -2.87 -7.04 -2.30
CA CYS A 82 -4.13 -7.04 -1.58
C CYS A 82 -3.89 -6.70 -0.09
N ILE A 83 -4.65 -5.76 0.46
CA ILE A 83 -4.55 -5.38 1.87
C ILE A 83 -5.79 -5.80 2.67
N GLU A 84 -6.81 -6.31 2.00
CA GLU A 84 -8.02 -6.85 2.63
C GLU A 84 -8.48 -8.14 1.92
N LEU A 85 -9.22 -8.99 2.63
CA LEU A 85 -9.56 -10.33 2.18
C LEU A 85 -11.06 -10.54 1.88
N ASN A 86 -11.89 -9.55 2.14
CA ASN A 86 -13.35 -9.65 2.04
C ASN A 86 -13.94 -9.07 0.75
N GLU A 87 -13.11 -8.52 -0.11
CA GLU A 87 -13.52 -7.92 -1.38
C GLU A 87 -12.75 -8.52 -2.55
N GLU A 88 -13.36 -8.53 -3.73
CA GLU A 88 -12.74 -9.03 -4.95
C GLU A 88 -12.03 -7.92 -5.74
N ALA A 89 -10.98 -8.30 -6.47
CA ALA A 89 -10.31 -7.40 -7.38
C ALA A 89 -11.24 -6.96 -8.53
N PRO A 90 -11.19 -5.69 -8.97
CA PRO A 90 -12.11 -5.16 -9.97
C PRO A 90 -11.86 -5.77 -11.34
N THR A 91 -12.92 -6.28 -11.97
CA THR A 91 -12.90 -6.81 -13.35
C THR A 91 -13.16 -5.73 -14.41
N GLU A 92 -13.51 -4.52 -13.97
CA GLU A 92 -13.70 -3.34 -14.79
C GLU A 92 -12.95 -2.15 -14.20
N THR A 93 -12.78 -1.07 -14.98
CA THR A 93 -12.11 0.13 -14.47
C THR A 93 -12.96 0.82 -13.43
N LEU A 94 -12.46 0.88 -12.20
CA LEU A 94 -13.08 1.58 -11.08
C LEU A 94 -12.20 2.73 -10.61
N ARG A 95 -12.85 3.73 -10.02
CA ARG A 95 -12.18 4.86 -9.38
C ARG A 95 -11.86 4.54 -7.94
N TYR A 96 -10.61 4.70 -7.58
CA TYR A 96 -10.07 4.50 -6.24
C TYR A 96 -9.58 5.82 -5.64
N ALA A 97 -9.88 6.04 -4.37
CA ALA A 97 -9.23 7.09 -3.60
C ALA A 97 -7.78 6.69 -3.28
N VAL A 98 -6.86 7.65 -3.33
CA VAL A 98 -5.47 7.45 -2.90
C VAL A 98 -5.31 7.98 -1.49
N GLY A 99 -5.02 7.11 -0.54
CA GLY A 99 -4.85 7.45 0.87
C GLY A 99 -3.59 6.89 1.49
N MET A 100 -3.41 7.17 2.77
CA MET A 100 -2.34 6.60 3.58
C MET A 100 -2.77 5.24 4.13
N PRO A 101 -1.86 4.29 4.35
CA PRO A 101 -2.21 3.03 5.00
C PRO A 101 -2.83 3.21 6.39
N ASP A 102 -2.43 4.25 7.11
CA ASP A 102 -2.94 4.61 8.44
C ASP A 102 -4.46 4.83 8.44
N ASP A 103 -5.00 5.41 7.35
CA ASP A 103 -6.40 5.82 7.21
C ASP A 103 -7.30 4.69 6.67
N MET A 104 -6.70 3.58 6.23
CA MET A 104 -7.46 2.46 5.68
C MET A 104 -8.42 1.87 6.71
N VAL A 105 -9.67 1.71 6.32
CA VAL A 105 -10.72 1.09 7.13
C VAL A 105 -11.17 -0.19 6.44
N THR A 106 -11.23 -1.29 7.18
CA THR A 106 -11.91 -2.51 6.76
C THR A 106 -13.04 -2.84 7.72
N SER A 107 -14.06 -3.56 7.24
CA SER A 107 -15.18 -3.99 8.08
C SER A 107 -14.75 -4.86 9.27
N TYR A 108 -13.58 -5.49 9.22
CA TYR A 108 -13.07 -6.42 10.23
C TYR A 108 -12.13 -5.76 11.25
N LEU A 109 -11.62 -4.55 10.99
CA LEU A 109 -10.71 -3.88 11.92
C LEU A 109 -11.43 -3.12 13.04
N GLY A 110 -12.73 -2.85 12.89
CA GLY A 110 -13.49 -2.01 13.84
C GLY A 110 -13.02 -0.55 13.90
N GLY A 111 -12.21 -0.11 12.93
CA GLY A 111 -11.66 1.24 12.83
C GLY A 111 -10.60 1.35 11.75
N THR A 112 -9.73 2.36 11.84
CA THR A 112 -8.61 2.51 10.91
C THR A 112 -7.45 1.58 11.28
N LEU A 113 -6.59 1.27 10.29
CA LEU A 113 -5.38 0.47 10.49
C LEU A 113 -4.44 1.11 11.53
N GLY A 114 -4.34 2.42 11.52
CA GLY A 114 -3.55 3.20 12.44
C GLY A 114 -2.04 3.19 12.15
N THR A 115 -1.34 4.13 12.79
CA THR A 115 0.08 4.40 12.51
C THR A 115 1.00 3.23 12.87
N THR A 116 0.69 2.48 13.92
CA THR A 116 1.56 1.38 14.36
C THR A 116 1.64 0.28 13.31
N LYS A 117 0.49 -0.26 12.87
CA LYS A 117 0.45 -1.29 11.82
C LYS A 117 0.98 -0.78 10.49
N SER A 118 0.67 0.46 10.12
CA SER A 118 1.21 1.13 8.94
C SER A 118 2.74 1.20 8.96
N ASN A 119 3.35 1.46 10.12
CA ASN A 119 4.81 1.43 10.26
C ASN A 119 5.41 0.05 10.05
N TYR A 120 4.76 -1.02 10.53
CA TYR A 120 5.18 -2.39 10.27
C TYR A 120 5.06 -2.74 8.77
N LEU A 121 3.97 -2.36 8.11
CA LEU A 121 3.80 -2.56 6.65
C LEU A 121 4.89 -1.84 5.84
N ARG A 122 5.19 -0.58 6.20
CA ARG A 122 6.24 0.22 5.53
C ARG A 122 7.62 -0.39 5.73
N GLU A 123 7.90 -0.93 6.91
CA GLU A 123 9.16 -1.61 7.21
C GLU A 123 9.25 -2.96 6.49
N LEU A 124 8.18 -3.78 6.53
CA LEU A 124 8.10 -5.04 5.78
C LEU A 124 8.41 -4.82 4.30
N TRP A 125 7.76 -3.83 3.71
CA TRP A 125 7.97 -3.47 2.30
C TRP A 125 9.41 -3.02 2.02
N ALA A 126 9.95 -2.11 2.82
CA ALA A 126 11.30 -1.59 2.62
C ALA A 126 12.41 -2.66 2.74
N ARG A 127 12.17 -3.71 3.54
CA ARG A 127 13.17 -4.77 3.78
C ARG A 127 13.07 -5.93 2.79
N TYR A 128 11.85 -6.28 2.35
CA TYR A 128 11.59 -7.59 1.75
C TYR A 128 10.85 -7.57 0.42
N TYR A 129 10.28 -6.43 0.01
CA TYR A 129 9.64 -6.34 -1.30
C TYR A 129 10.68 -6.52 -2.41
N ASP A 130 10.39 -7.42 -3.34
CA ASP A 130 11.21 -7.61 -4.54
C ASP A 130 10.42 -7.18 -5.78
N PRO A 131 10.89 -6.17 -6.53
CA PRO A 131 10.21 -5.71 -7.74
C PRO A 131 10.12 -6.75 -8.85
N VAL A 132 10.85 -7.85 -8.78
CA VAL A 132 10.72 -8.96 -9.72
C VAL A 132 9.32 -9.59 -9.66
N TRP A 133 8.67 -9.57 -8.50
CA TRP A 133 7.32 -10.13 -8.32
C TRP A 133 6.27 -9.46 -9.20
N ALA A 134 6.45 -8.17 -9.51
CA ALA A 134 5.54 -7.43 -10.39
C ALA A 134 5.54 -7.91 -11.84
N ARG A 135 6.57 -8.64 -12.27
CA ARG A 135 6.75 -9.08 -13.66
C ARG A 135 6.15 -10.47 -13.94
N GLY A 136 5.56 -11.08 -12.96
CA GLY A 136 5.15 -12.48 -13.00
C GLY A 136 6.30 -13.44 -12.66
N GLY A 137 6.02 -14.41 -11.81
CA GLY A 137 6.96 -15.46 -11.45
C GLY A 137 6.64 -16.71 -12.28
N SER A 138 7.65 -17.25 -12.95
CA SER A 138 7.55 -18.57 -13.58
C SER A 138 8.21 -19.66 -12.73
N ASP A 139 8.95 -19.28 -11.69
CA ASP A 139 9.62 -20.21 -10.80
C ASP A 139 8.92 -20.26 -9.42
N PHE A 140 8.99 -21.46 -8.84
CA PHE A 140 8.35 -21.76 -7.57
C PHE A 140 8.79 -20.83 -6.43
N GLN A 141 10.09 -20.51 -6.34
CA GLN A 141 10.60 -19.72 -5.23
C GLN A 141 10.12 -18.27 -5.28
N THR A 142 10.05 -17.68 -6.47
CA THR A 142 9.54 -16.32 -6.68
C THR A 142 8.07 -16.23 -6.28
N ASN A 143 7.25 -17.20 -6.69
CA ASN A 143 5.84 -17.26 -6.33
C ASN A 143 5.64 -17.48 -4.82
N SER A 144 6.38 -18.42 -4.24
CA SER A 144 6.34 -18.73 -2.82
C SER A 144 6.72 -17.53 -1.94
N ASN A 145 7.76 -16.78 -2.35
CA ASN A 145 8.16 -15.56 -1.64
C ASN A 145 7.10 -14.45 -1.74
N ALA A 146 6.51 -14.24 -2.92
CA ALA A 146 5.44 -13.26 -3.09
C ALA A 146 4.20 -13.62 -2.26
N ALA A 147 3.85 -14.92 -2.18
CA ALA A 147 2.76 -15.41 -1.35
C ALA A 147 3.05 -15.24 0.15
N ALA A 148 4.28 -15.54 0.59
CA ALA A 148 4.72 -15.31 1.97
C ALA A 148 4.66 -13.82 2.35
N PHE A 149 4.99 -12.92 1.41
CA PHE A 149 4.90 -11.48 1.61
C PHE A 149 3.44 -10.99 1.75
N ALA A 150 2.53 -11.52 0.91
CA ALA A 150 1.10 -11.25 1.03
C ALA A 150 0.53 -11.73 2.37
N ALA A 151 0.89 -12.95 2.80
CA ALA A 151 0.48 -13.49 4.10
C ALA A 151 1.01 -12.62 5.26
N ALA A 152 2.24 -12.14 5.17
CA ALA A 152 2.81 -11.24 6.17
C ALA A 152 2.08 -9.87 6.22
N ILE A 153 1.62 -9.33 5.09
CA ILE A 153 0.77 -8.13 5.06
C ILE A 153 -0.53 -8.41 5.82
N TRP A 154 -1.22 -9.50 5.53
CA TRP A 154 -2.50 -9.83 6.16
C TRP A 154 -2.38 -10.11 7.66
N GLU A 155 -1.29 -10.76 8.08
CA GLU A 155 -0.96 -10.94 9.51
C GLU A 155 -0.89 -9.58 10.22
N ILE A 156 -0.17 -8.60 9.69
CA ILE A 156 -0.10 -7.25 10.27
C ILE A 156 -1.47 -6.57 10.27
N VAL A 157 -2.26 -6.75 9.21
CA VAL A 157 -3.57 -6.09 9.07
C VAL A 157 -4.58 -6.65 10.05
N TYR A 158 -4.71 -7.96 10.16
CA TYR A 158 -5.82 -8.60 10.87
C TYR A 158 -5.48 -9.02 12.30
N GLU A 159 -4.21 -9.21 12.64
CA GLU A 159 -3.81 -9.51 14.01
C GLU A 159 -3.73 -8.27 14.90
N GLY A 160 -3.88 -8.46 16.20
CA GLY A 160 -3.55 -7.45 17.20
C GLY A 160 -2.05 -7.15 17.17
N VAL A 161 -1.66 -5.89 17.40
CA VAL A 161 -0.22 -5.56 17.51
C VAL A 161 0.35 -6.30 18.73
N PRO A 162 1.27 -7.24 18.53
CA PRO A 162 1.82 -8.02 19.64
C PRO A 162 2.77 -7.14 20.49
N SER A 163 2.97 -7.54 21.73
CA SER A 163 3.93 -6.88 22.64
C SER A 163 5.39 -7.00 22.16
N SER A 164 5.65 -7.91 21.22
CA SER A 164 6.96 -8.15 20.61
C SER A 164 6.74 -8.80 19.24
N SER A 165 7.48 -8.39 18.22
CA SER A 165 7.39 -8.92 16.85
C SER A 165 7.66 -10.42 16.72
N VAL A 166 8.36 -11.02 17.67
CA VAL A 166 8.58 -12.48 17.71
C VAL A 166 7.29 -13.29 17.93
N ARG A 167 6.16 -12.62 18.19
CA ARG A 167 4.85 -13.25 18.33
C ARG A 167 4.01 -13.23 17.06
N TRP A 168 4.46 -12.57 16.01
CA TRP A 168 3.82 -12.70 14.71
C TRP A 168 3.99 -14.12 14.19
N ASP A 169 2.88 -14.80 13.86
CA ASP A 169 2.89 -16.16 13.36
C ASP A 169 1.68 -16.43 12.46
N VAL A 170 1.88 -16.41 11.14
CA VAL A 170 0.82 -16.64 10.15
C VAL A 170 0.16 -18.01 10.24
N THR A 171 0.64 -18.93 11.10
CA THR A 171 0.09 -20.28 11.27
C THR A 171 -0.81 -20.43 12.49
N THR A 172 -0.98 -19.37 13.29
CA THR A 172 -1.78 -19.38 14.52
C THR A 172 -2.81 -18.25 14.53
N ASP A 173 -3.72 -18.30 15.48
CA ASP A 173 -4.71 -17.29 15.85
C ASP A 173 -5.85 -16.99 14.88
N GLY A 174 -5.74 -17.30 13.60
CA GLY A 174 -6.84 -17.17 12.65
C GLY A 174 -7.97 -18.15 12.96
N THR A 175 -9.07 -17.66 13.53
CA THR A 175 -10.28 -18.44 13.73
C THR A 175 -11.44 -17.81 12.98
N ALA A 176 -12.31 -18.67 12.43
CA ALA A 176 -13.50 -18.26 11.71
C ALA A 176 -14.34 -17.25 12.51
N GLY A 177 -14.50 -16.03 11.96
CA GLY A 177 -15.31 -14.97 12.55
C GLY A 177 -14.68 -14.23 13.72
N ALA A 178 -13.42 -14.50 14.07
CA ALA A 178 -12.67 -13.75 15.05
C ALA A 178 -11.73 -12.71 14.38
N ALA A 179 -11.33 -11.69 15.12
CA ALA A 179 -10.20 -10.86 14.74
C ALA A 179 -8.94 -11.74 14.83
N GLY A 180 -8.22 -11.87 13.73
CA GLY A 180 -7.04 -12.71 13.62
C GLY A 180 -6.82 -13.17 12.20
N PHE A 181 -5.68 -13.77 11.95
CA PHE A 181 -5.29 -14.28 10.65
C PHE A 181 -4.58 -15.62 10.77
N LEU A 182 -4.86 -16.53 9.84
CA LEU A 182 -4.16 -17.81 9.71
C LEU A 182 -4.02 -18.15 8.23
N ALA A 183 -2.86 -18.62 7.83
CA ALA A 183 -2.60 -19.09 6.47
C ALA A 183 -2.04 -20.54 6.45
N GLN A 184 -2.50 -21.33 5.49
CA GLN A 184 -1.96 -22.65 5.16
C GLN A 184 -1.56 -22.70 3.69
N ASN A 185 -0.71 -23.66 3.33
CA ASN A 185 -0.15 -23.80 1.97
C ASN A 185 0.68 -22.57 1.54
N VAL A 186 1.38 -21.96 2.48
CA VAL A 186 2.29 -20.83 2.28
C VAL A 186 3.65 -21.15 2.90
N ASP A 187 4.73 -20.55 2.43
CA ASP A 187 6.04 -20.59 3.11
C ASP A 187 5.97 -19.76 4.41
N SER A 188 5.35 -20.35 5.43
CA SER A 188 5.19 -19.72 6.74
C SER A 188 6.52 -19.45 7.44
N ALA A 189 7.53 -20.28 7.19
CA ALA A 189 8.87 -20.07 7.77
C ALA A 189 9.50 -18.75 7.26
N THR A 190 9.33 -18.46 5.97
CA THR A 190 9.80 -17.20 5.38
C THR A 190 8.95 -16.02 5.87
N ALA A 191 7.61 -16.11 5.85
CA ALA A 191 6.71 -15.06 6.33
C ALA A 191 7.00 -14.71 7.79
N ASN A 192 7.07 -15.71 8.67
CA ASN A 192 7.32 -15.51 10.10
C ASN A 192 8.72 -14.93 10.38
N ARG A 193 9.75 -15.38 9.65
CA ARG A 193 11.10 -14.83 9.77
C ARG A 193 11.13 -13.33 9.42
N TRP A 194 10.41 -12.92 8.39
CA TRP A 194 10.30 -11.49 8.03
C TRP A 194 9.55 -10.70 9.09
N LEU A 195 8.38 -11.14 9.48
CA LEU A 195 7.56 -10.52 10.51
C LEU A 195 8.32 -10.35 11.84
N GLN A 196 9.01 -11.39 12.29
CA GLN A 196 9.75 -11.40 13.55
C GLN A 196 10.98 -10.47 13.54
N SER A 197 11.46 -10.07 12.36
CA SER A 197 12.55 -9.11 12.21
C SER A 197 12.10 -7.65 12.30
N LEU A 198 10.78 -7.38 12.26
CA LEU A 198 10.25 -6.03 12.25
C LEU A 198 10.16 -5.49 13.69
N ASP A 199 10.46 -4.22 13.87
CA ASP A 199 10.31 -3.52 15.15
C ASP A 199 9.43 -2.25 15.05
N GLY A 200 8.98 -1.91 13.83
CA GLY A 200 8.20 -0.71 13.55
C GLY A 200 9.05 0.57 13.45
N TYR A 201 10.38 0.48 13.63
CA TYR A 201 11.33 1.62 13.60
C TYR A 201 12.35 1.52 12.49
N GLY A 202 12.45 0.39 11.80
CA GLY A 202 13.37 0.17 10.68
C GLY A 202 13.09 1.07 9.47
N PRO A 203 13.78 0.84 8.34
CA PRO A 203 13.59 1.60 7.11
C PRO A 203 12.13 1.54 6.66
N LYS A 204 11.63 2.62 6.09
CA LYS A 204 10.21 2.76 5.70
C LYS A 204 10.08 3.01 4.20
N ALA A 205 9.34 2.17 3.52
CA ALA A 205 8.87 2.49 2.17
C ALA A 205 7.79 3.59 2.22
N ASP A 206 7.74 4.44 1.19
CA ASP A 206 6.61 5.34 1.01
C ASP A 206 5.46 4.58 0.33
N LEU A 207 4.44 4.26 1.12
CA LEU A 207 3.29 3.46 0.68
C LEU A 207 2.02 4.31 0.62
N ARG A 208 1.14 3.93 -0.29
CA ARG A 208 -0.25 4.39 -0.36
C ARG A 208 -1.19 3.20 -0.44
N VAL A 209 -2.45 3.45 -0.18
CA VAL A 209 -3.53 2.50 -0.42
C VAL A 209 -4.44 3.08 -1.49
N PHE A 210 -4.75 2.28 -2.50
CA PHE A 210 -5.86 2.53 -3.41
C PHE A 210 -7.11 1.94 -2.78
N MET A 211 -8.09 2.79 -2.46
CA MET A 211 -9.27 2.44 -1.67
C MET A 211 -10.56 2.61 -2.48
N ASN A 212 -11.40 1.56 -2.47
CA ASN A 212 -12.74 1.58 -3.04
C ASN A 212 -13.70 0.79 -2.11
N ALA A 213 -14.86 1.35 -1.78
CA ALA A 213 -15.79 0.75 -0.82
C ALA A 213 -16.51 -0.52 -1.32
N GLY A 214 -16.40 -0.85 -2.61
CA GLY A 214 -17.08 -2.00 -3.22
C GLY A 214 -16.15 -2.90 -4.00
N ALA A 215 -14.84 -2.76 -3.82
CA ALA A 215 -13.83 -3.61 -4.46
C ALA A 215 -12.55 -3.64 -3.62
N GLN A 216 -11.76 -4.68 -3.80
CA GLN A 216 -10.52 -4.93 -3.09
C GLN A 216 -9.58 -3.72 -3.05
N ASN A 217 -9.09 -3.38 -1.88
CA ASN A 217 -8.10 -2.33 -1.66
C ASN A 217 -6.67 -2.87 -1.88
N PHE A 218 -5.79 -2.00 -2.41
CA PHE A 218 -4.43 -2.38 -2.76
C PHE A 218 -3.39 -1.50 -2.08
N LEU A 219 -2.41 -2.14 -1.44
CA LEU A 219 -1.20 -1.50 -0.95
C LEU A 219 -0.22 -1.35 -2.11
N VAL A 220 0.27 -0.13 -2.36
CA VAL A 220 1.18 0.21 -3.45
C VAL A 220 2.32 1.08 -2.97
N ALA A 221 3.50 0.93 -3.58
CA ALA A 221 4.62 1.83 -3.32
C ALA A 221 4.51 3.09 -4.17
N VAL A 222 4.90 4.22 -3.59
CA VAL A 222 5.12 5.45 -4.34
C VAL A 222 6.40 5.28 -5.17
N PRO A 223 6.35 5.47 -6.50
CA PRO A 223 7.55 5.38 -7.33
C PRO A 223 8.61 6.39 -6.87
N GLU A 224 9.85 5.93 -6.72
CA GLU A 224 10.94 6.85 -6.41
C GLU A 224 11.10 7.91 -7.50
N PRO A 225 11.26 9.18 -7.15
CA PRO A 225 11.52 10.21 -8.14
C PRO A 225 12.76 9.84 -8.96
N ALA A 226 12.65 9.89 -10.30
CA ALA A 226 13.78 9.64 -11.22
C ALA A 226 15.02 10.49 -10.90
N THR A 227 14.85 11.54 -10.12
CA THR A 227 15.92 12.43 -9.63
C THR A 227 16.97 11.67 -8.82
N LEU A 228 16.59 10.67 -8.01
CA LEU A 228 17.55 9.86 -7.23
C LEU A 228 18.40 8.98 -8.14
N VAL A 229 17.82 8.40 -9.17
CA VAL A 229 18.52 7.60 -10.18
C VAL A 229 19.51 8.48 -10.95
N MET A 230 19.09 9.68 -11.34
CA MET A 230 19.95 10.64 -12.05
C MET A 230 21.08 11.17 -11.15
N LEU A 231 20.83 11.36 -9.86
CA LEU A 231 21.86 11.78 -8.89
C LEU A 231 22.91 10.67 -8.71
N GLY A 232 22.49 9.39 -8.66
CA GLY A 232 23.38 8.24 -8.61
C GLY A 232 24.28 8.15 -9.83
N PHE A 233 23.73 8.29 -11.03
CA PHE A 233 24.51 8.30 -12.28
C PHE A 233 25.44 9.54 -12.39
N GLY A 234 24.96 10.71 -11.99
CA GLY A 234 25.75 11.94 -11.93
C GLY A 234 26.95 11.81 -10.99
N GLY A 235 26.73 11.23 -9.80
CA GLY A 235 27.79 10.96 -8.82
C GLY A 235 28.85 9.98 -9.35
N LEU A 236 28.42 8.89 -9.98
CA LEU A 236 29.33 7.89 -10.59
C LEU A 236 30.15 8.52 -11.76
N ALA A 237 29.54 9.36 -12.59
CA ALA A 237 30.22 10.06 -13.67
C ALA A 237 31.31 11.00 -13.14
N LEU A 238 31.03 11.73 -12.03
CA LEU A 238 32.00 12.60 -11.39
C LEU A 238 33.19 11.85 -10.77
N ILE A 239 32.92 10.68 -10.15
CA ILE A 239 33.99 9.81 -9.59
C ILE A 239 34.88 9.26 -10.72
N ARG A 240 34.26 8.82 -11.82
CA ARG A 240 35.00 8.30 -13.00
C ARG A 240 35.88 9.37 -13.64
N ARG A 241 35.38 10.61 -13.73
CA ARG A 241 36.14 11.74 -14.28
C ARG A 241 37.36 12.10 -13.41
N ARG A 242 37.24 12.04 -12.07
CA ARG A 242 38.40 12.27 -11.16
C ARG A 242 39.48 11.21 -11.30
N ARG A 243 39.12 9.93 -11.56
CA ARG A 243 40.11 8.84 -11.75
C ARG A 243 40.85 8.92 -13.09
N SER A 244 40.29 9.57 -14.10
CA SER A 244 40.90 9.74 -15.42
C SER A 244 41.91 10.89 -15.49
N ASN A 245 41.93 11.78 -14.50
CA ASN A 245 42.82 12.95 -14.46
C ASN A 245 44.00 12.80 -13.46
N ASN A 246 44.18 11.63 -12.90
CA ASN A 246 45.35 11.18 -12.12
C ASN A 246 46.06 10.03 -12.84
#